data_9cf8945060b476e17797aa4dce362649
#
_entry.id   9cf8945060b476e17797aa4dce362649
#
_cell.length_a   1.000
_cell.length_b   1.000
_cell.length_c   1.000
_cell.angle_alpha   90.00
_cell.angle_beta   90.00
_cell.angle_gamma   90.00
#
_symmetry.space_group_name_H-M   'P 1'
#
loop_
_entity.id
_entity.type
_entity.pdbx_description
1 polymer ?
#
loop_
_entity_poly.entity_id
_entity_poly.type
_entity_poly.pdbx_seq_one_letter_code
_entity_poly.pdbx_strand_id
1 'polypeptide(L)' 'MTDAERDAFAKLLAVCRRLRGPDGCPWDRQQTLESMTPYLTEEAAESVEAIGNADADHSAEELGDLACLVILCL' A
#
# COMPACT_ATOMS: atom_id res chain seq x y z
N MET A 1 -1.64 13.77 14.89
CA MET A 1 -2.55 13.22 13.87
C MET A 1 -3.95 13.75 14.09
N THR A 2 -4.57 14.30 13.07
CA THR A 2 -5.96 14.79 13.15
C THR A 2 -6.95 13.63 13.15
N ASP A 3 -8.21 13.91 13.51
CA ASP A 3 -9.26 12.89 13.42
C ASP A 3 -9.46 12.41 11.98
N ALA A 4 -9.38 13.32 11.00
CA ALA A 4 -9.50 12.97 9.59
C ALA A 4 -8.38 12.04 9.14
N GLU A 5 -7.15 12.27 9.59
CA GLU A 5 -6.00 11.41 9.30
C GLU A 5 -6.17 10.02 9.94
N ARG A 6 -6.61 9.96 11.17
CA ARG A 6 -6.91 8.69 11.87
C ARG A 6 -7.99 7.90 11.14
N ASP A 7 -9.05 8.58 10.71
CA ASP A 7 -10.14 7.92 9.98
C ASP A 7 -9.67 7.38 8.64
N ALA A 8 -8.86 8.16 7.90
CA ALA A 8 -8.29 7.72 6.63
C ALA A 8 -7.39 6.49 6.81
N PHE A 9 -6.52 6.50 7.82
CA PHE A 9 -5.66 5.37 8.14
C PHE A 9 -6.49 4.14 8.55
N ALA A 10 -7.52 4.32 9.37
CA ALA A 10 -8.39 3.23 9.80
C ALA A 10 -9.09 2.57 8.61
N LYS A 11 -9.55 3.35 7.64
CA LYS A 11 -10.18 2.83 6.42
C LYS A 11 -9.18 2.02 5.59
N LEU A 12 -7.98 2.54 5.39
CA LEU A 12 -6.92 1.83 4.67
C LEU A 12 -6.58 0.51 5.35
N LEU A 13 -6.39 0.54 6.66
CA LEU A 13 -6.08 -0.65 7.45
C LEU A 13 -7.20 -1.70 7.34
N ALA A 14 -8.46 -1.26 7.39
CA ALA A 14 -9.62 -2.14 7.26
C ALA A 14 -9.65 -2.82 5.89
N VAL A 15 -9.39 -2.09 4.81
CA VAL A 15 -9.31 -2.65 3.46
C VAL A 15 -8.19 -3.70 3.37
N CYS A 16 -7.01 -3.39 3.87
CA CYS A 16 -5.86 -4.31 3.82
C CYS A 16 -6.14 -5.59 4.63
N ARG A 17 -6.75 -5.44 5.81
CA ARG A 17 -7.14 -6.61 6.63
C ARG A 17 -8.17 -7.47 5.93
N ARG A 18 -9.12 -6.86 5.25
CA ARG A 18 -10.15 -7.59 4.48
C ARG A 18 -9.51 -8.36 3.33
N LEU A 19 -8.56 -7.77 2.61
CA LEU A 19 -7.86 -8.43 1.51
C LEU A 19 -7.12 -9.69 1.98
N ARG A 20 -6.56 -9.67 3.18
CA ARG A 20 -5.86 -10.81 3.77
C ARG A 20 -6.77 -11.75 4.56
N GLY A 21 -8.04 -11.40 4.72
CA GLY A 21 -9.02 -12.19 5.47
C GLY A 21 -9.61 -13.35 4.68
N PRO A 22 -10.46 -14.19 5.32
CA PRO A 22 -11.03 -15.39 4.70
C PRO A 22 -11.79 -15.15 3.41
N ASP A 23 -12.49 -14.00 3.32
CA ASP A 23 -13.28 -13.60 2.16
C ASP A 23 -12.55 -12.60 1.27
N GLY A 24 -11.25 -12.44 1.46
CA GLY A 24 -10.44 -11.47 0.74
C GLY A 24 -9.85 -12.00 -0.54
N CYS A 25 -8.81 -11.31 -1.03
CA CYS A 25 -8.12 -11.65 -2.26
C CYS A 25 -7.23 -12.89 -2.07
N PRO A 26 -7.43 -13.97 -2.84
CA PRO A 26 -6.59 -15.16 -2.74
C PRO A 26 -5.10 -14.87 -2.97
N TRP A 27 -4.79 -13.94 -3.88
CA TRP A 27 -3.41 -13.55 -4.16
C TRP A 27 -2.76 -12.92 -2.91
N ASP A 28 -3.44 -11.97 -2.26
CA ASP A 28 -2.92 -11.31 -1.05
C ASP A 28 -2.73 -12.30 0.09
N ARG A 29 -3.64 -13.26 0.23
CA ARG A 29 -3.58 -14.28 1.28
C ARG A 29 -2.40 -15.23 1.16
N GLN A 30 -1.92 -15.44 -0.07
CA GLN A 30 -0.81 -16.36 -0.35
C GLN A 30 0.56 -15.71 -0.20
N GLN A 31 0.63 -14.38 -0.06
CA GLN A 31 1.90 -13.68 0.00
C GLN A 31 2.63 -13.92 1.32
N THR A 32 3.94 -14.01 1.24
CA THR A 32 4.86 -14.03 2.37
C THR A 32 5.68 -12.76 2.37
N LEU A 33 6.46 -12.51 3.41
CA LEU A 33 7.37 -11.35 3.42
C LEU A 33 8.36 -11.43 2.25
N GLU A 34 8.92 -12.61 1.99
CA GLU A 34 9.85 -12.79 0.88
C GLU A 34 9.19 -12.52 -0.47
N SER A 35 7.98 -13.01 -0.68
CA SER A 35 7.28 -12.81 -1.95
C SER A 35 6.90 -11.35 -2.20
N MET A 36 6.79 -10.55 -1.15
CA MET A 36 6.45 -9.12 -1.24
C MET A 36 7.64 -8.24 -1.60
N THR A 37 8.87 -8.71 -1.43
CA THR A 37 10.06 -7.87 -1.65
C THR A 37 10.16 -7.27 -3.05
N PRO A 38 9.90 -8.00 -4.16
CA PRO A 38 9.94 -7.40 -5.49
C PRO A 38 8.90 -6.29 -5.67
N TYR A 39 7.72 -6.46 -5.10
CA TYR A 39 6.64 -5.46 -5.21
C TYR A 39 6.97 -4.20 -4.43
N LEU A 40 7.55 -4.32 -3.24
CA LEU A 40 8.00 -3.18 -2.45
C LEU A 40 9.07 -2.37 -3.18
N THR A 41 10.04 -3.05 -3.78
CA THR A 41 11.11 -2.42 -4.55
C THR A 41 10.53 -1.69 -5.76
N GLU A 42 9.63 -2.33 -6.50
CA GLU A 42 9.01 -1.77 -7.70
C GLU A 42 8.18 -0.53 -7.35
N GLU A 43 7.32 -0.61 -6.33
CA GLU A 43 6.49 0.53 -5.93
C GLU A 43 7.31 1.69 -5.37
N ALA A 44 8.39 1.40 -4.65
CA ALA A 44 9.30 2.45 -4.20
C ALA A 44 9.94 3.17 -5.39
N ALA A 45 10.37 2.43 -6.40
CA ALA A 45 10.95 3.00 -7.62
C ALA A 45 9.92 3.85 -8.40
N GLU A 46 8.70 3.37 -8.53
CA GLU A 46 7.61 4.11 -9.19
C GLU A 46 7.27 5.39 -8.42
N SER A 47 7.29 5.35 -7.09
CA SER A 47 7.06 6.54 -6.25
C SER A 47 8.16 7.58 -6.47
N VAL A 48 9.41 7.15 -6.51
CA VAL A 48 10.57 8.04 -6.77
C VAL A 48 10.44 8.68 -8.16
N GLU A 49 10.07 7.92 -9.17
CA GLU A 49 9.88 8.42 -10.53
C GLU A 49 8.75 9.46 -10.60
N ALA A 50 7.60 9.17 -9.98
CA ALA A 50 6.47 10.09 -9.96
C ALA A 50 6.83 11.41 -9.28
N ILE A 51 7.55 11.36 -8.15
CA ILE A 51 8.02 12.55 -7.42
C ILE A 51 9.00 13.33 -8.30
N GLY A 52 9.91 12.64 -8.99
CA GLY A 52 10.89 13.26 -9.89
C GLY A 52 10.24 13.98 -11.06
N ASN A 53 9.08 13.51 -11.52
CA ASN A 53 8.29 14.13 -12.58
C ASN A 53 7.41 15.29 -12.10
N ALA A 54 7.45 15.60 -10.80
CA ALA A 54 6.65 16.67 -10.18
C ALA A 54 5.14 16.51 -10.41
N ASP A 55 4.67 15.27 -10.53
CA ASP A 55 3.25 14.94 -10.68
C ASP A 55 2.68 14.60 -9.29
N ALA A 56 1.98 15.57 -8.68
CA ALA A 56 1.48 15.41 -7.33
C ALA A 56 0.43 14.30 -7.21
N ASP A 57 -0.48 14.20 -8.18
CA ASP A 57 -1.54 13.18 -8.14
C ASP A 57 -0.97 11.78 -8.33
N HIS A 58 -0.05 11.63 -9.28
CA HIS A 58 0.62 10.34 -9.52
C HIS A 58 1.50 9.94 -8.32
N SER A 59 2.20 10.92 -7.72
CA SER A 59 2.99 10.68 -6.50
C SER A 59 2.12 10.18 -5.35
N ALA A 60 0.95 10.79 -5.15
CA ALA A 60 0.02 10.38 -4.10
C ALA A 60 -0.49 8.96 -4.34
N GLU A 61 -0.82 8.61 -5.60
CA GLU A 61 -1.26 7.28 -5.98
C GLU A 61 -0.20 6.22 -5.69
N GLU A 62 1.03 6.45 -6.16
CA GLU A 62 2.13 5.49 -5.97
C GLU A 62 2.54 5.34 -4.51
N LEU A 63 2.58 6.45 -3.75
CA LEU A 63 2.87 6.40 -2.32
C LEU A 63 1.75 5.69 -1.55
N GLY A 64 0.51 5.85 -1.97
CA GLY A 64 -0.62 5.11 -1.41
C GLY A 64 -0.51 3.62 -1.64
N ASP A 65 -0.12 3.21 -2.84
CA ASP A 65 0.11 1.81 -3.18
C ASP A 65 1.25 1.23 -2.35
N LEU A 66 2.34 1.98 -2.20
CA LEU A 66 3.46 1.56 -1.35
C LEU A 66 3.04 1.41 0.11
N ALA A 67 2.26 2.35 0.63
CA ALA A 67 1.73 2.28 2.00
C ALA A 67 0.86 1.04 2.20
N CYS A 68 0.01 0.70 1.21
CA CYS A 68 -0.82 -0.50 1.25
C CYS A 68 0.05 -1.77 1.30
N LEU A 69 1.10 -1.85 0.48
CA LEU A 69 2.02 -2.99 0.50
C LEU A 69 2.70 -3.14 1.87
N VAL A 70 3.12 -2.04 2.47
CA VAL A 70 3.73 -2.05 3.81
C VAL A 70 2.74 -2.60 4.85
N ILE A 71 1.51 -2.13 4.82
CA ILE A 71 0.47 -2.59 5.75
C ILE A 71 0.17 -4.08 5.54
N LEU A 72 0.13 -4.54 4.29
CA LEU A 72 -0.08 -5.96 3.99
C LEU A 72 1.03 -6.86 4.53
N CYS A 73 2.23 -6.30 4.75
CA CYS A 73 3.36 -7.03 5.34
C CYS A 73 3.31 -7.10 6.86
N LEU A 74 2.44 -6.35 7.49
CA LEU A 74 2.32 -6.37 8.95
C LEU A 74 1.55 -7.61 9.41
#